data_5e89d3b3c16dc34cb08926254d65ed62
#
_entry.id   5e89d3b3c16dc34cb08926254d65ed62
#
_cell.length_a   1.000
_cell.length_b   1.000
_cell.length_c   1.000
_cell.angle_alpha   90.00
_cell.angle_beta   90.00
_cell.angle_gamma   90.00
#
_symmetry.space_group_name_H-M   'P 1'
#
loop_
_entity.id
_entity.type
_entity.pdbx_description
1 polymer ?
#
loop_
_entity_poly.entity_id
_entity_poly.type
_entity_poly.pdbx_seq_one_letter_code
_entity_poly.pdbx_strand_id
1 'polypeptide(L)'
;MVYGFGRSDGTAAAAAGGAPERSWAGEEIAARLWRFYNEKTSTRAITRLQFVEHFGYLLFLKLDHERSQRPGRFARKPVVPEGTWPKLTDLSGDALHGRLADLMRDLGDQAPSRPDRRIAGMVFRDAQPWDLSRMAELAKLITEQIDPHQWTLVPQTELGRAFTIMLRDCREDIDRKIDTGQTLTPFPVLSAVVKVLGVRPDDIVIDPACGTGSTLIAAYQAMQSTDPAAIAGADLDAQMCRLATMNILLNTGRPFSDPAPVKLADTLTRKVPVVREDSGALPTVAICNPPFRSDGVVPNATMRDDFLAYGDFPTNFLQHLMVTLKPGARAAVFVPDGVLFGAGAAATVRRALLKNCDVHTLLRLPTGMFHRKGVKSNILFFTKSTPKPDNRSVTRNLWVYDARTGNHRTDTGNPVTEADFDDFVTACLAGGDISERTESDRFRRYPVDDLLAHPNATFDLKANLAADMEDLGSPKEIASEIADLLDTAATHFREVAEALP
;
A
#
# COMPACT_ATOMS: atom_id res chain seq x y z
N MET A 1 -33.02 -23.75 -9.28
CA MET A 1 -32.79 -24.16 -10.66
C MET A 1 -31.31 -24.35 -10.86
N VAL A 2 -30.91 -25.60 -11.06
CA VAL A 2 -29.49 -26.01 -11.18
C VAL A 2 -29.11 -25.89 -12.64
N TYR A 3 -28.07 -25.15 -12.96
CA TYR A 3 -27.47 -25.22 -14.31
C TYR A 3 -26.17 -26.01 -14.24
N GLY A 4 -26.22 -27.24 -14.78
CA GLY A 4 -25.07 -28.06 -15.01
C GLY A 4 -24.33 -27.63 -16.27
N PHE A 5 -23.01 -27.53 -16.20
CA PHE A 5 -22.15 -27.41 -17.36
C PHE A 5 -21.79 -28.80 -17.88
N GLY A 6 -22.25 -29.08 -19.09
CA GLY A 6 -21.94 -30.30 -19.83
C GLY A 6 -20.48 -30.32 -20.29
N ARG A 7 -19.84 -31.45 -20.09
CA ARG A 7 -18.58 -31.82 -20.75
C ARG A 7 -18.85 -32.07 -22.24
N SER A 8 -18.07 -31.44 -23.10
CA SER A 8 -17.94 -31.86 -24.50
C SER A 8 -16.58 -32.48 -24.70
N ASP A 9 -16.55 -33.78 -24.86
CA ASP A 9 -15.41 -34.53 -25.39
C ASP A 9 -15.26 -34.17 -26.87
N GLY A 10 -14.08 -33.71 -27.24
CA GLY A 10 -13.70 -33.42 -28.61
C GLY A 10 -12.25 -33.82 -28.84
N THR A 11 -12.07 -35.09 -29.22
CA THR A 11 -10.82 -35.60 -29.80
C THR A 11 -10.62 -35.04 -31.19
N ALA A 12 -9.51 -34.34 -31.44
CA ALA A 12 -8.87 -34.29 -32.77
C ALA A 12 -7.47 -33.67 -32.74
N ALA A 13 -6.53 -34.42 -33.32
CA ALA A 13 -5.34 -34.03 -34.06
C ALA A 13 -4.13 -33.52 -33.26
N ALA A 14 -3.21 -34.46 -33.03
CA ALA A 14 -1.78 -34.19 -32.87
C ALA A 14 -1.20 -33.65 -34.20
N ALA A 15 -0.61 -32.46 -34.16
CA ALA A 15 0.36 -32.00 -35.16
C ALA A 15 1.24 -30.88 -34.60
N ALA A 16 2.54 -31.06 -34.82
CA ALA A 16 3.62 -30.08 -34.75
C ALA A 16 4.15 -29.73 -33.33
N GLY A 17 5.43 -30.10 -33.10
CA GLY A 17 6.23 -29.74 -31.94
C GLY A 17 6.32 -28.26 -31.68
N GLY A 18 5.40 -27.74 -30.85
CA GLY A 18 5.48 -26.42 -30.28
C GLY A 18 6.36 -26.47 -29.04
N ALA A 19 7.24 -25.50 -28.89
CA ALA A 19 7.89 -25.24 -27.63
C ALA A 19 6.83 -25.21 -26.51
N PRO A 20 7.12 -25.67 -25.28
CA PRO A 20 6.14 -25.71 -24.20
C PRO A 20 5.47 -24.33 -24.07
N GLU A 21 4.14 -24.32 -24.13
CA GLU A 21 3.36 -23.10 -23.87
C GLU A 21 3.86 -22.50 -22.55
N ARG A 22 4.49 -21.33 -22.67
CA ARG A 22 4.98 -20.63 -21.46
C ARG A 22 3.78 -20.22 -20.65
N SER A 23 3.70 -20.69 -19.41
CA SER A 23 2.69 -20.22 -18.47
C SER A 23 2.87 -18.73 -18.24
N TRP A 24 1.76 -18.00 -18.30
CA TRP A 24 1.67 -16.58 -18.00
C TRP A 24 1.12 -16.33 -16.59
N ALA A 25 1.15 -17.32 -15.69
CA ALA A 25 0.78 -17.14 -14.30
C ALA A 25 1.72 -16.13 -13.63
N GLY A 26 1.16 -15.22 -12.85
CA GLY A 26 1.92 -14.13 -12.24
C GLY A 26 3.06 -14.61 -11.36
N GLU A 27 2.86 -15.74 -10.63
CA GLU A 27 3.89 -16.40 -9.83
C GLU A 27 5.06 -16.89 -10.68
N GLU A 28 4.79 -17.44 -11.85
CA GLU A 28 5.85 -17.96 -12.72
C GLU A 28 6.63 -16.83 -13.40
N ILE A 29 5.96 -15.74 -13.75
CA ILE A 29 6.63 -14.53 -14.24
C ILE A 29 7.57 -13.99 -13.16
N ALA A 30 7.08 -13.80 -11.93
CA ALA A 30 7.88 -13.31 -10.81
C ALA A 30 9.06 -14.27 -10.51
N ALA A 31 8.81 -15.58 -10.44
CA ALA A 31 9.85 -16.58 -10.19
C ALA A 31 10.94 -16.60 -11.27
N ARG A 32 10.56 -16.43 -12.56
CA ARG A 32 11.51 -16.33 -13.67
C ARG A 32 12.39 -15.09 -13.54
N LEU A 33 11.81 -13.93 -13.21
CA LEU A 33 12.55 -12.68 -13.03
C LEU A 33 13.47 -12.75 -11.81
N TRP A 34 13.06 -13.36 -10.71
CA TRP A 34 13.90 -13.58 -9.55
C TRP A 34 15.05 -14.55 -9.82
N ARG A 35 14.82 -15.59 -10.63
CA ARG A 35 15.91 -16.50 -11.07
C ARG A 35 16.94 -15.74 -11.88
N PHE A 36 16.50 -14.92 -12.85
CA PHE A 36 17.38 -14.05 -13.61
C PHE A 36 18.19 -13.10 -12.70
N TYR A 37 17.51 -12.43 -11.74
CA TYR A 37 18.18 -11.57 -10.76
C TYR A 37 19.27 -12.32 -10.00
N ASN A 38 18.97 -13.47 -9.44
CA ASN A 38 19.91 -14.27 -8.64
C ASN A 38 21.11 -14.77 -9.47
N GLU A 39 20.89 -15.14 -10.73
CA GLU A 39 21.93 -15.66 -11.62
C GLU A 39 22.84 -14.59 -12.21
N LYS A 40 22.28 -13.41 -12.51
CA LYS A 40 22.99 -12.39 -13.29
C LYS A 40 23.46 -11.19 -12.46
N THR A 41 22.87 -10.94 -11.30
CA THR A 41 23.25 -9.82 -10.43
C THR A 41 24.08 -10.30 -9.22
N SER A 42 24.99 -11.22 -9.44
CA SER A 42 25.74 -12.01 -8.46
C SER A 42 26.55 -11.23 -7.41
N THR A 43 26.63 -9.90 -7.50
CA THR A 43 27.49 -9.07 -6.63
C THR A 43 26.72 -8.22 -5.60
N ARG A 44 25.43 -8.40 -5.39
CA ARG A 44 24.58 -7.59 -4.48
C ARG A 44 24.67 -6.06 -4.68
N ALA A 45 25.25 -5.60 -5.78
CA ALA A 45 25.39 -4.18 -6.08
C ALA A 45 24.07 -3.52 -6.49
N ILE A 46 23.07 -4.32 -6.87
CA ILE A 46 21.72 -3.87 -7.20
C ILE A 46 20.77 -4.53 -6.21
N THR A 47 20.02 -3.74 -5.46
CA THR A 47 19.00 -4.27 -4.54
C THR A 47 17.83 -4.87 -5.31
N ARG A 48 17.06 -5.76 -4.67
CA ARG A 48 15.84 -6.30 -5.26
C ARG A 48 14.87 -5.19 -5.66
N LEU A 49 14.76 -4.17 -4.83
CA LEU A 49 13.89 -3.01 -5.08
C LEU A 49 14.32 -2.24 -6.33
N GLN A 50 15.63 -1.99 -6.50
CA GLN A 50 16.15 -1.36 -7.71
C GLN A 50 15.91 -2.21 -8.96
N PHE A 51 16.02 -3.53 -8.84
CA PHE A 51 15.70 -4.43 -9.95
C PHE A 51 14.22 -4.36 -10.36
N VAL A 52 13.30 -4.40 -9.40
CA VAL A 52 11.85 -4.29 -9.66
C VAL A 52 11.50 -2.94 -10.27
N GLU A 53 12.11 -1.88 -9.79
CA GLU A 53 11.91 -0.53 -10.32
C GLU A 53 12.33 -0.44 -11.80
N HIS A 54 13.52 -0.93 -12.15
CA HIS A 54 14.01 -0.91 -13.53
C HIS A 54 13.25 -1.87 -14.45
N PHE A 55 12.86 -3.04 -13.94
CA PHE A 55 11.93 -3.91 -14.65
C PHE A 55 10.63 -3.16 -14.97
N GLY A 56 10.08 -2.41 -14.01
CA GLY A 56 8.90 -1.55 -14.21
C GLY A 56 9.10 -0.52 -15.32
N TYR A 57 10.22 0.20 -15.32
CA TYR A 57 10.54 1.19 -16.36
C TYR A 57 10.61 0.55 -17.75
N LEU A 58 11.35 -0.53 -17.88
CA LEU A 58 11.51 -1.22 -19.16
C LEU A 58 10.20 -1.83 -19.64
N LEU A 59 9.42 -2.40 -18.73
CA LEU A 59 8.10 -2.96 -19.03
C LEU A 59 7.12 -1.86 -19.50
N PHE A 60 7.17 -0.67 -18.87
CA PHE A 60 6.38 0.48 -19.33
C PHE A 60 6.72 0.85 -20.78
N LEU A 61 8.00 0.98 -21.11
CA LEU A 61 8.47 1.32 -22.46
C LEU A 61 8.06 0.26 -23.49
N LYS A 62 8.18 -1.02 -23.12
CA LYS A 62 7.80 -2.15 -23.99
C LYS A 62 6.30 -2.20 -24.22
N LEU A 63 5.49 -2.03 -23.16
CA LEU A 63 4.03 -2.01 -23.28
C LEU A 63 3.53 -0.82 -24.11
N ASP A 64 4.13 0.36 -23.98
CA ASP A 64 3.79 1.52 -24.81
C ASP A 64 4.10 1.26 -26.28
N HIS A 65 5.28 0.68 -26.57
CA HIS A 65 5.66 0.25 -27.90
C HIS A 65 4.66 -0.76 -28.48
N GLU A 66 4.37 -1.86 -27.79
CA GLU A 66 3.46 -2.90 -28.27
C GLU A 66 2.04 -2.38 -28.51
N ARG A 67 1.55 -1.50 -27.61
CA ARG A 67 0.22 -0.88 -27.75
C ARG A 67 0.15 0.03 -28.98
N SER A 68 1.24 0.72 -29.33
CA SER A 68 1.31 1.58 -30.50
C SER A 68 1.33 0.79 -31.83
N GLN A 69 1.83 -0.45 -31.80
CA GLN A 69 1.91 -1.33 -32.96
C GLN A 69 0.63 -2.14 -33.24
N ARG A 70 -0.38 -2.04 -32.38
CA ARG A 70 -1.65 -2.75 -32.60
C ARG A 70 -2.37 -2.23 -33.84
N PRO A 71 -3.02 -3.09 -34.64
CA PRO A 71 -3.68 -2.67 -35.86
C PRO A 71 -4.98 -1.89 -35.61
N GLY A 72 -5.25 -0.91 -36.49
CA GLY A 72 -6.54 -0.21 -36.61
C GLY A 72 -6.95 0.51 -35.32
N ARG A 73 -8.23 0.40 -34.94
CA ARG A 73 -8.81 1.09 -33.75
C ARG A 73 -8.19 0.69 -32.41
N PHE A 74 -7.43 -0.37 -32.38
CA PHE A 74 -6.75 -0.84 -31.18
C PHE A 74 -5.36 -0.21 -30.99
N ALA A 75 -4.83 0.47 -32.01
CA ALA A 75 -3.62 1.26 -31.88
C ALA A 75 -3.81 2.38 -30.87
N ARG A 76 -2.81 2.59 -30.03
CA ARG A 76 -2.75 3.74 -29.13
C ARG A 76 -1.60 4.65 -29.55
N LYS A 77 -1.82 5.95 -29.54
CA LYS A 77 -0.72 6.90 -29.74
C LYS A 77 0.33 6.67 -28.64
N PRO A 78 1.60 6.44 -28.98
CA PRO A 78 2.63 6.22 -27.97
C PRO A 78 2.83 7.49 -27.14
N VAL A 79 3.03 7.31 -25.84
CA VAL A 79 3.41 8.40 -24.92
C VAL A 79 4.92 8.62 -24.93
N VAL A 80 5.68 7.60 -25.32
CA VAL A 80 7.13 7.62 -25.53
C VAL A 80 7.42 7.93 -27.02
N PRO A 81 8.54 8.60 -27.34
CA PRO A 81 8.90 8.82 -28.74
C PRO A 81 8.92 7.53 -29.56
N GLU A 82 8.34 7.58 -30.75
CA GLU A 82 8.26 6.42 -31.66
C GLU A 82 9.65 5.84 -31.95
N GLY A 83 9.74 4.51 -32.03
CA GLY A 83 10.99 3.81 -32.27
C GLY A 83 11.95 3.77 -31.08
N THR A 84 11.51 4.18 -29.88
CA THR A 84 12.36 4.14 -28.66
C THR A 84 12.73 2.71 -28.29
N TRP A 85 11.77 1.79 -28.24
CA TRP A 85 12.05 0.40 -27.80
C TRP A 85 13.03 -0.34 -28.73
N PRO A 86 12.83 -0.39 -30.06
CA PRO A 86 13.79 -1.05 -30.94
C PRO A 86 15.23 -0.48 -30.85
N LYS A 87 15.36 0.84 -30.63
CA LYS A 87 16.68 1.44 -30.45
C LYS A 87 17.35 1.01 -29.15
N LEU A 88 16.59 0.75 -28.07
CA LEU A 88 17.16 0.28 -26.80
C LEU A 88 17.69 -1.15 -26.89
N THR A 89 17.05 -2.01 -27.69
CA THR A 89 17.49 -3.40 -27.87
C THR A 89 18.81 -3.55 -28.61
N ASP A 90 19.18 -2.54 -29.39
CA ASP A 90 20.42 -2.52 -30.20
C ASP A 90 21.61 -1.89 -29.46
N LEU A 91 21.39 -1.33 -28.26
CA LEU A 91 22.40 -0.59 -27.50
C LEU A 91 22.99 -1.42 -26.36
N SER A 92 24.24 -1.11 -25.99
CA SER A 92 24.93 -1.67 -24.83
C SER A 92 25.91 -0.64 -24.22
N GLY A 93 26.44 -0.93 -23.02
CA GLY A 93 27.44 -0.09 -22.36
C GLY A 93 27.04 1.39 -22.26
N ASP A 94 27.99 2.27 -22.55
CA ASP A 94 27.83 3.73 -22.45
C ASP A 94 26.67 4.27 -23.29
N ALA A 95 26.48 3.71 -24.49
CA ALA A 95 25.40 4.13 -25.38
C ALA A 95 24.01 3.81 -24.81
N LEU A 96 23.83 2.64 -24.20
CA LEU A 96 22.59 2.27 -23.51
C LEU A 96 22.37 3.15 -22.28
N HIS A 97 23.41 3.37 -21.48
CA HIS A 97 23.34 4.22 -20.29
C HIS A 97 22.90 5.64 -20.65
N GLY A 98 23.62 6.30 -21.58
CA GLY A 98 23.31 7.66 -22.00
C GLY A 98 21.89 7.78 -22.57
N ARG A 99 21.49 6.82 -23.42
CA ARG A 99 20.14 6.83 -24.01
C ARG A 99 19.04 6.68 -22.96
N LEU A 100 19.21 5.79 -21.97
CA LEU A 100 18.25 5.61 -20.89
C LEU A 100 18.18 6.84 -19.98
N ALA A 101 19.34 7.40 -19.61
CA ALA A 101 19.41 8.61 -18.78
C ALA A 101 18.67 9.79 -19.43
N ASP A 102 18.91 10.03 -20.72
CA ASP A 102 18.22 11.07 -21.47
C ASP A 102 16.71 10.82 -21.55
N LEU A 103 16.32 9.59 -21.87
CA LEU A 103 14.90 9.21 -21.97
C LEU A 103 14.18 9.35 -20.63
N MET A 104 14.74 8.86 -19.54
CA MET A 104 14.13 8.94 -18.21
C MET A 104 13.99 10.40 -17.77
N ARG A 105 15.01 11.24 -18.00
CA ARG A 105 14.94 12.67 -17.73
C ARG A 105 13.84 13.35 -18.56
N ASP A 106 13.82 13.12 -19.89
CA ASP A 106 12.84 13.73 -20.77
C ASP A 106 11.39 13.34 -20.42
N LEU A 107 11.16 12.09 -20.02
CA LEU A 107 9.84 11.63 -19.60
C LEU A 107 9.45 12.15 -18.22
N GLY A 108 10.40 12.23 -17.28
CA GLY A 108 10.16 12.73 -15.93
C GLY A 108 9.90 14.24 -15.88
N ASP A 109 10.63 15.04 -16.66
CA ASP A 109 10.55 16.51 -16.64
C ASP A 109 9.34 17.07 -17.41
N GLN A 110 8.86 16.36 -18.43
CA GLN A 110 7.80 16.89 -19.33
C GLN A 110 6.37 16.73 -18.80
N ALA A 111 6.16 16.08 -17.65
CA ALA A 111 4.83 15.79 -17.13
C ALA A 111 3.93 17.03 -16.91
N PRO A 112 4.43 18.18 -16.42
CA PRO A 112 3.57 19.34 -16.18
C PRO A 112 3.03 19.98 -17.48
N SER A 113 3.81 19.91 -18.56
CA SER A 113 3.48 20.58 -19.84
C SER A 113 2.71 19.69 -20.83
N ARG A 114 2.64 18.39 -20.57
CA ARG A 114 2.04 17.39 -21.48
C ARG A 114 1.03 16.51 -20.75
N PRO A 115 -0.28 16.85 -20.76
CA PRO A 115 -1.32 16.09 -20.09
C PRO A 115 -1.36 14.60 -20.47
N ASP A 116 -1.05 14.28 -21.73
CA ASP A 116 -0.96 12.92 -22.27
C ASP A 116 0.23 12.10 -21.74
N ARG A 117 1.13 12.73 -20.96
CA ARG A 117 2.32 12.10 -20.39
C ARG A 117 2.38 12.13 -18.85
N ARG A 118 1.29 12.48 -18.18
CA ARG A 118 1.28 12.59 -16.70
C ARG A 118 1.70 11.32 -15.99
N ILE A 119 1.27 10.16 -16.49
CA ILE A 119 1.68 8.86 -15.93
C ILE A 119 3.16 8.60 -16.20
N ALA A 120 3.65 8.81 -17.43
CA ALA A 120 5.07 8.67 -17.74
C ALA A 120 5.92 9.60 -16.86
N GLY A 121 5.48 10.87 -16.70
CA GLY A 121 6.13 11.81 -15.80
C GLY A 121 6.19 11.39 -14.35
N MET A 122 5.21 10.62 -13.86
CA MET A 122 5.28 10.06 -12.51
C MET A 122 6.17 8.82 -12.46
N VAL A 123 6.07 7.92 -13.45
CA VAL A 123 6.88 6.69 -13.52
C VAL A 123 8.37 7.01 -13.65
N PHE A 124 8.73 8.07 -14.37
CA PHE A 124 10.14 8.44 -14.62
C PHE A 124 10.63 9.64 -13.79
N ARG A 125 9.85 10.16 -12.86
CA ARG A 125 10.24 11.28 -12.00
C ARG A 125 11.50 10.91 -11.22
N ASP A 126 12.55 11.70 -11.38
CA ASP A 126 13.85 11.51 -10.72
C ASP A 126 14.47 10.10 -10.95
N ALA A 127 13.97 9.37 -11.97
CA ALA A 127 14.49 8.06 -12.32
C ALA A 127 15.92 8.17 -12.88
N GLN A 128 16.78 7.25 -12.47
CA GLN A 128 18.14 7.13 -12.97
C GLN A 128 18.37 5.71 -13.49
N PRO A 129 19.13 5.51 -14.58
CA PRO A 129 19.53 4.18 -15.01
C PRO A 129 20.46 3.55 -13.96
N TRP A 130 20.68 2.23 -14.04
CA TRP A 130 21.73 1.59 -13.26
C TRP A 130 23.09 2.19 -13.58
N ASP A 131 24.03 2.06 -12.65
CA ASP A 131 25.41 2.50 -12.85
C ASP A 131 25.99 1.90 -14.14
N LEU A 132 26.86 2.65 -14.78
CA LEU A 132 27.51 2.28 -16.04
C LEU A 132 28.14 0.89 -15.99
N SER A 133 28.71 0.51 -14.85
CA SER A 133 29.29 -0.82 -14.62
C SER A 133 28.28 -1.98 -14.69
N ARG A 134 26.97 -1.69 -14.71
CA ARG A 134 25.87 -2.66 -14.71
C ARG A 134 25.09 -2.70 -16.01
N MET A 135 25.54 -1.99 -17.02
CA MET A 135 24.81 -1.92 -18.30
C MET A 135 24.80 -3.25 -19.04
N ALA A 136 25.77 -4.14 -18.80
CA ALA A 136 25.75 -5.48 -19.38
C ALA A 136 24.59 -6.34 -18.82
N GLU A 137 24.32 -6.24 -17.51
CA GLU A 137 23.19 -6.94 -16.86
C GLU A 137 21.87 -6.33 -17.31
N LEU A 138 21.80 -4.99 -17.44
CA LEU A 138 20.59 -4.31 -17.92
C LEU A 138 20.28 -4.67 -19.38
N ALA A 139 21.30 -4.72 -20.26
CA ALA A 139 21.14 -5.16 -21.64
C ALA A 139 20.59 -6.60 -21.71
N LYS A 140 21.07 -7.51 -20.84
CA LYS A 140 20.53 -8.87 -20.74
C LYS A 140 19.09 -8.88 -20.22
N LEU A 141 18.74 -8.04 -19.25
CA LEU A 141 17.35 -7.91 -18.80
C LEU A 141 16.43 -7.51 -19.96
N ILE A 142 16.88 -6.56 -20.79
CA ILE A 142 16.14 -6.14 -21.99
C ILE A 142 16.01 -7.31 -22.98
N THR A 143 17.13 -7.90 -23.39
CA THR A 143 17.16 -8.85 -24.52
C THR A 143 16.73 -10.27 -24.18
N GLU A 144 16.91 -10.72 -22.93
CA GLU A 144 16.60 -12.08 -22.52
C GLU A 144 15.23 -12.19 -21.80
N GLN A 145 14.81 -11.14 -21.07
CA GLN A 145 13.62 -11.23 -20.24
C GLN A 145 12.44 -10.38 -20.72
N ILE A 146 12.68 -9.24 -21.39
CA ILE A 146 11.61 -8.33 -21.76
C ILE A 146 11.30 -8.42 -23.24
N ASP A 147 12.28 -8.21 -24.12
CA ASP A 147 12.05 -8.13 -25.56
C ASP A 147 11.46 -9.39 -26.20
N PRO A 148 11.88 -10.63 -25.82
CA PRO A 148 11.38 -11.85 -26.43
C PRO A 148 9.88 -12.12 -26.20
N HIS A 149 9.21 -11.32 -25.37
CA HIS A 149 7.82 -11.54 -24.97
C HIS A 149 6.90 -10.45 -25.51
N GLN A 150 5.67 -10.84 -25.85
CA GLN A 150 4.56 -9.94 -26.12
C GLN A 150 3.74 -9.73 -24.85
N TRP A 151 4.13 -8.73 -24.06
CA TRP A 151 3.54 -8.46 -22.75
C TRP A 151 2.07 -8.03 -22.79
N THR A 152 1.63 -7.47 -23.91
CA THR A 152 0.22 -7.13 -24.13
C THR A 152 -0.68 -8.35 -24.35
N LEU A 153 -0.13 -9.56 -24.51
CA LEU A 153 -0.86 -10.83 -24.52
C LEU A 153 -0.98 -11.47 -23.15
N VAL A 154 -0.17 -11.03 -22.18
CA VAL A 154 -0.29 -11.48 -20.78
C VAL A 154 -1.61 -10.96 -20.21
N PRO A 155 -2.44 -11.81 -19.56
CA PRO A 155 -3.63 -11.33 -18.88
C PRO A 155 -3.28 -10.23 -17.89
N GLN A 156 -4.07 -9.15 -17.87
CA GLN A 156 -3.80 -7.96 -17.03
C GLN A 156 -3.67 -8.34 -15.55
N THR A 157 -4.53 -9.24 -15.07
CA THR A 157 -4.51 -9.74 -13.70
C THR A 157 -3.21 -10.44 -13.34
N GLU A 158 -2.65 -11.22 -14.27
CA GLU A 158 -1.41 -11.96 -14.04
C GLU A 158 -0.17 -11.06 -14.09
N LEU A 159 -0.18 -10.05 -14.96
CA LEU A 159 0.90 -9.07 -15.02
C LEU A 159 0.96 -8.22 -13.74
N GLY A 160 -0.20 -7.73 -13.29
CA GLY A 160 -0.32 -7.01 -12.03
C GLY A 160 0.07 -7.86 -10.84
N ARG A 161 -0.37 -9.13 -10.81
CA ARG A 161 -0.03 -10.10 -9.77
C ARG A 161 1.48 -10.34 -9.69
N ALA A 162 2.16 -10.55 -10.84
CA ALA A 162 3.60 -10.70 -10.88
C ALA A 162 4.33 -9.51 -10.25
N PHE A 163 3.94 -8.28 -10.63
CA PHE A 163 4.56 -7.08 -10.10
C PHE A 163 4.31 -6.90 -8.59
N THR A 164 3.08 -7.18 -8.14
CA THR A 164 2.72 -7.14 -6.72
C THR A 164 3.53 -8.16 -5.90
N ILE A 165 3.73 -9.39 -6.42
CA ILE A 165 4.58 -10.41 -5.78
C ILE A 165 6.02 -9.91 -5.67
N MET A 166 6.57 -9.35 -6.75
CA MET A 166 7.94 -8.84 -6.75
C MET A 166 8.12 -7.69 -5.74
N LEU A 167 7.16 -6.77 -5.64
CA LEU A 167 7.18 -5.71 -4.63
C LEU A 167 7.12 -6.27 -3.21
N ARG A 168 6.26 -7.27 -2.96
CA ARG A 168 6.18 -7.95 -1.66
C ARG A 168 7.52 -8.57 -1.26
N ASP A 169 8.19 -9.21 -2.21
CA ASP A 169 9.49 -9.87 -1.98
C ASP A 169 10.64 -8.86 -1.76
N CYS A 170 10.41 -7.56 -2.06
CA CYS A 170 11.32 -6.44 -1.75
C CYS A 170 11.07 -5.82 -0.36
N ARG A 171 10.21 -6.40 0.48
CA ARG A 171 9.80 -5.83 1.75
C ARG A 171 10.97 -5.43 2.64
N GLU A 172 11.99 -6.29 2.79
CA GLU A 172 13.17 -5.96 3.58
C GLU A 172 13.96 -4.75 3.04
N ASP A 173 14.05 -4.62 1.70
CA ASP A 173 14.74 -3.48 1.08
C ASP A 173 13.95 -2.18 1.31
N ILE A 174 12.61 -2.26 1.25
CA ILE A 174 11.72 -1.14 1.52
C ILE A 174 11.83 -0.73 2.99
N ASP A 175 11.73 -1.69 3.92
CA ASP A 175 11.77 -1.43 5.34
C ASP A 175 13.13 -0.88 5.83
N ARG A 176 14.26 -1.29 5.20
CA ARG A 176 15.61 -0.77 5.51
C ARG A 176 15.84 0.64 4.97
N LYS A 177 15.34 0.92 3.77
CA LYS A 177 15.55 2.22 3.11
C LYS A 177 14.73 3.32 3.76
N ILE A 178 13.56 2.96 4.22
CA ILE A 178 12.62 3.88 4.82
C ILE A 178 12.80 3.82 6.34
N ASP A 179 13.80 4.52 6.86
CA ASP A 179 13.97 4.80 8.30
C ASP A 179 12.72 5.50 8.89
N THR A 180 11.75 5.73 8.02
CA THR A 180 10.48 6.42 8.24
C THR A 180 9.39 5.58 8.91
N GLY A 181 9.63 4.28 9.21
CA GLY A 181 8.63 3.43 9.87
C GLY A 181 7.46 2.99 8.97
N GLN A 182 7.59 3.15 7.66
CA GLN A 182 6.66 2.54 6.70
C GLN A 182 6.97 1.04 6.58
N THR A 183 5.92 0.21 6.57
CA THR A 183 6.03 -1.23 6.36
C THR A 183 4.97 -1.68 5.37
N LEU A 184 5.32 -2.65 4.52
CA LEU A 184 4.34 -3.26 3.63
C LEU A 184 3.32 -4.06 4.45
N THR A 185 2.04 -3.74 4.26
CA THR A 185 0.95 -4.47 4.92
C THR A 185 0.76 -5.84 4.28
N PRO A 186 0.75 -6.94 5.06
CA PRO A 186 0.46 -8.27 4.52
C PRO A 186 -0.91 -8.34 3.84
N PHE A 187 -0.98 -9.01 2.69
CA PHE A 187 -2.23 -9.11 1.92
C PHE A 187 -3.40 -9.72 2.71
N PRO A 188 -3.23 -10.76 3.56
CA PRO A 188 -4.33 -11.26 4.39
C PRO A 188 -4.98 -10.22 5.29
N VAL A 189 -4.19 -9.28 5.83
CA VAL A 189 -4.72 -8.15 6.62
C VAL A 189 -5.53 -7.21 5.73
N LEU A 190 -5.00 -6.86 4.55
CA LEU A 190 -5.71 -5.99 3.59
C LEU A 190 -7.01 -6.63 3.11
N SER A 191 -7.02 -7.95 2.86
CA SER A 191 -8.22 -8.72 2.52
C SER A 191 -9.30 -8.59 3.60
N ALA A 192 -8.94 -8.75 4.87
CA ALA A 192 -9.87 -8.55 5.99
C ALA A 192 -10.37 -7.10 6.09
N VAL A 193 -9.48 -6.13 5.92
CA VAL A 193 -9.83 -4.69 5.97
C VAL A 193 -10.87 -4.34 4.92
N VAL A 194 -10.66 -4.72 3.66
CA VAL A 194 -11.57 -4.36 2.56
C VAL A 194 -12.92 -5.07 2.68
N LYS A 195 -12.94 -6.31 3.22
CA LYS A 195 -14.19 -7.03 3.53
C LYS A 195 -15.00 -6.31 4.61
N VAL A 196 -14.37 -5.90 5.71
CA VAL A 196 -15.05 -5.22 6.83
C VAL A 196 -15.47 -3.79 6.46
N LEU A 197 -14.67 -3.07 5.65
CA LEU A 197 -15.08 -1.78 5.08
C LEU A 197 -16.26 -1.91 4.12
N GLY A 198 -16.51 -3.09 3.59
CA GLY A 198 -17.58 -3.34 2.63
C GLY A 198 -17.43 -2.47 1.38
N VAL A 199 -16.23 -2.48 0.77
CA VAL A 199 -15.97 -1.69 -0.45
C VAL A 199 -16.88 -2.14 -1.59
N ARG A 200 -17.33 -1.18 -2.41
CA ARG A 200 -18.34 -1.36 -3.46
C ARG A 200 -17.79 -0.95 -4.82
N PRO A 201 -18.37 -1.43 -5.93
CA PRO A 201 -17.91 -1.06 -7.28
C PRO A 201 -17.96 0.44 -7.60
N ASP A 202 -18.82 1.20 -6.93
CA ASP A 202 -18.99 2.65 -7.10
C ASP A 202 -18.21 3.50 -6.09
N ASP A 203 -17.44 2.88 -5.21
CA ASP A 203 -16.60 3.61 -4.27
C ASP A 203 -15.42 4.30 -4.96
N ILE A 204 -14.98 5.40 -4.38
CA ILE A 204 -13.71 6.07 -4.67
C ILE A 204 -12.82 5.88 -3.47
N VAL A 205 -11.74 5.12 -3.64
CA VAL A 205 -10.85 4.74 -2.55
C VAL A 205 -9.57 5.56 -2.61
N ILE A 206 -9.17 6.08 -1.45
CA ILE A 206 -7.92 6.83 -1.31
C ILE A 206 -7.00 6.21 -0.25
N ASP A 207 -5.70 6.43 -0.46
CA ASP A 207 -4.65 6.23 0.54
C ASP A 207 -3.69 7.43 0.54
N PRO A 208 -3.70 8.26 1.61
CA PRO A 208 -2.86 9.45 1.68
C PRO A 208 -1.38 9.18 2.05
N ALA A 209 -1.01 7.92 2.30
CA ALA A 209 0.35 7.44 2.54
C ALA A 209 0.54 6.08 1.87
N CYS A 210 0.37 6.03 0.53
CA CYS A 210 0.07 4.80 -0.19
C CYS A 210 1.27 3.85 -0.36
N GLY A 211 2.51 4.28 -0.07
CA GLY A 211 3.69 3.46 -0.27
C GLY A 211 3.73 2.88 -1.69
N THR A 212 3.79 1.57 -1.83
CA THR A 212 3.76 0.86 -3.12
C THR A 212 2.36 0.65 -3.70
N GLY A 213 1.31 1.21 -3.08
CA GLY A 213 -0.08 1.11 -3.54
C GLY A 213 -0.81 -0.18 -3.18
N SER A 214 -0.28 -1.00 -2.29
CA SER A 214 -0.84 -2.31 -1.95
C SER A 214 -2.27 -2.22 -1.39
N THR A 215 -2.56 -1.22 -0.55
CA THR A 215 -3.90 -0.92 -0.01
C THR A 215 -4.91 -0.62 -1.11
N LEU A 216 -4.51 0.20 -2.08
CA LEU A 216 -5.33 0.59 -3.23
C LEU A 216 -5.62 -0.59 -4.15
N ILE A 217 -4.61 -1.46 -4.38
CA ILE A 217 -4.80 -2.68 -5.19
C ILE A 217 -5.75 -3.65 -4.50
N ALA A 218 -5.60 -3.88 -3.19
CA ALA A 218 -6.51 -4.74 -2.44
C ALA A 218 -7.97 -4.23 -2.50
N ALA A 219 -8.17 -2.92 -2.36
CA ALA A 219 -9.48 -2.30 -2.51
C ALA A 219 -10.02 -2.48 -3.93
N TYR A 220 -9.23 -2.17 -4.96
CA TYR A 220 -9.65 -2.30 -6.37
C TYR A 220 -10.09 -3.72 -6.72
N GLN A 221 -9.33 -4.72 -6.28
CA GLN A 221 -9.67 -6.13 -6.48
C GLN A 221 -10.98 -6.52 -5.75
N ALA A 222 -11.15 -6.06 -4.51
CA ALA A 222 -12.37 -6.34 -3.74
C ALA A 222 -13.62 -5.64 -4.31
N MET A 223 -13.46 -4.44 -4.83
CA MET A 223 -14.54 -3.69 -5.50
C MET A 223 -15.02 -4.37 -6.78
N GLN A 224 -14.20 -5.20 -7.42
CA GLN A 224 -14.47 -5.72 -8.77
C GLN A 224 -14.81 -4.59 -9.77
N SER A 225 -14.22 -3.43 -9.58
CA SER A 225 -14.46 -2.26 -10.40
C SER A 225 -13.81 -2.41 -11.78
N THR A 226 -14.49 -1.91 -12.80
CA THR A 226 -13.92 -1.74 -14.15
C THR A 226 -13.36 -0.35 -14.39
N ASP A 227 -13.52 0.56 -13.41
CA ASP A 227 -13.01 1.93 -13.49
C ASP A 227 -11.63 2.06 -12.82
N PRO A 228 -10.53 2.15 -13.60
CA PRO A 228 -9.20 2.32 -13.04
C PRO A 228 -9.00 3.63 -12.26
N ALA A 229 -9.90 4.61 -12.44
CA ALA A 229 -9.86 5.88 -11.74
C ALA A 229 -10.55 5.84 -10.36
N ALA A 230 -11.12 4.69 -9.99
CA ALA A 230 -11.77 4.51 -8.69
C ALA A 230 -10.78 4.49 -7.50
N ILE A 231 -9.48 4.40 -7.75
CA ILE A 231 -8.43 4.40 -6.73
C ILE A 231 -7.42 5.52 -6.98
N ALA A 232 -6.98 6.18 -5.91
CA ALA A 232 -5.97 7.21 -5.96
C ALA A 232 -5.15 7.27 -4.67
N GLY A 233 -3.88 7.65 -4.75
CA GLY A 233 -3.00 7.75 -3.60
C GLY A 233 -2.11 8.99 -3.60
N ALA A 234 -1.42 9.19 -2.48
CA ALA A 234 -0.33 10.14 -2.36
C ALA A 234 0.77 9.53 -1.49
N ASP A 235 2.00 9.93 -1.74
CA ASP A 235 3.14 9.61 -0.88
C ASP A 235 4.15 10.76 -0.92
N LEU A 236 4.98 10.87 0.10
CA LEU A 236 6.07 11.84 0.18
C LEU A 236 7.33 11.37 -0.55
N ASP A 237 7.51 10.06 -0.68
CA ASP A 237 8.67 9.45 -1.33
C ASP A 237 8.43 9.26 -2.83
N ALA A 238 9.31 9.85 -3.65
CA ALA A 238 9.20 9.78 -5.11
C ALA A 238 9.33 8.35 -5.65
N GLN A 239 10.18 7.49 -5.03
CA GLN A 239 10.32 6.09 -5.43
C GLN A 239 9.04 5.30 -5.12
N MET A 240 8.44 5.52 -3.95
CA MET A 240 7.15 4.90 -3.63
C MET A 240 6.07 5.32 -4.62
N CYS A 241 6.01 6.60 -4.99
CA CYS A 241 5.07 7.09 -6.01
C CYS A 241 5.28 6.42 -7.37
N ARG A 242 6.54 6.22 -7.81
CA ARG A 242 6.86 5.51 -9.06
C ARG A 242 6.39 4.06 -9.01
N LEU A 243 6.75 3.34 -7.96
CA LEU A 243 6.38 1.94 -7.76
C LEU A 243 4.87 1.75 -7.64
N ALA A 244 4.19 2.61 -6.87
CA ALA A 244 2.73 2.59 -6.75
C ALA A 244 2.04 2.86 -8.09
N THR A 245 2.54 3.83 -8.86
CA THR A 245 2.00 4.13 -10.19
C THR A 245 2.12 2.92 -11.10
N MET A 246 3.28 2.28 -11.17
CA MET A 246 3.47 1.05 -11.96
C MET A 246 2.57 -0.09 -11.46
N ASN A 247 2.50 -0.31 -10.15
CA ASN A 247 1.66 -1.34 -9.55
C ASN A 247 0.18 -1.15 -9.92
N ILE A 248 -0.32 0.08 -9.80
CA ILE A 248 -1.70 0.41 -10.18
C ILE A 248 -1.92 0.21 -11.69
N LEU A 249 -1.02 0.70 -12.55
CA LEU A 249 -1.13 0.52 -13.99
C LEU A 249 -1.23 -0.94 -14.40
N LEU A 250 -0.36 -1.78 -13.83
CA LEU A 250 -0.28 -3.19 -14.16
C LEU A 250 -1.46 -4.00 -13.60
N ASN A 251 -2.05 -3.61 -12.46
CA ASN A 251 -3.21 -4.28 -11.89
C ASN A 251 -4.55 -3.82 -12.49
N THR A 252 -4.66 -2.56 -12.91
CA THR A 252 -5.95 -1.98 -13.34
C THR A 252 -6.09 -1.85 -14.86
N GLY A 253 -5.00 -1.98 -15.61
CA GLY A 253 -5.00 -1.72 -17.06
C GLY A 253 -5.22 -0.25 -17.43
N ARG A 254 -5.04 0.67 -16.50
CA ARG A 254 -5.23 2.11 -16.71
C ARG A 254 -4.51 2.60 -17.97
N PRO A 255 -5.15 3.40 -18.83
CA PRO A 255 -4.50 4.00 -19.99
C PRO A 255 -3.33 4.89 -19.61
N PHE A 256 -2.23 4.84 -20.37
CA PHE A 256 -1.04 5.65 -20.09
C PHE A 256 -1.26 7.16 -20.31
N SER A 257 -2.31 7.53 -21.03
CA SER A 257 -2.74 8.91 -21.27
C SER A 257 -3.54 9.53 -20.11
N ASP A 258 -3.97 8.71 -19.14
CA ASP A 258 -4.78 9.17 -18.02
C ASP A 258 -3.96 9.99 -17.01
N PRO A 259 -4.62 10.74 -16.11
CA PRO A 259 -3.95 11.35 -14.98
C PRO A 259 -3.23 10.30 -14.11
N ALA A 260 -2.08 10.65 -13.54
CA ALA A 260 -1.35 9.76 -12.65
C ALA A 260 -2.22 9.38 -11.43
N PRO A 261 -2.29 8.08 -11.08
CA PRO A 261 -3.12 7.64 -9.95
C PRO A 261 -2.52 7.99 -8.59
N VAL A 262 -1.25 8.38 -8.56
CA VAL A 262 -0.52 8.73 -7.33
C VAL A 262 0.07 10.13 -7.46
N LYS A 263 0.05 10.88 -6.36
CA LYS A 263 0.64 12.22 -6.25
C LYS A 263 1.84 12.19 -5.32
N LEU A 264 2.95 12.81 -5.76
CA LEU A 264 4.07 13.13 -4.88
C LEU A 264 3.70 14.37 -4.06
N ALA A 265 3.31 14.18 -2.81
CA ALA A 265 2.84 15.26 -1.95
C ALA A 265 2.95 14.92 -0.47
N ASP A 266 3.27 15.94 0.34
CA ASP A 266 3.08 15.89 1.78
C ASP A 266 1.61 16.21 2.11
N THR A 267 0.84 15.18 2.42
CA THR A 267 -0.59 15.29 2.70
C THR A 267 -0.90 15.92 4.06
N LEU A 268 0.08 16.01 4.95
CA LEU A 268 -0.09 16.63 6.27
C LEU A 268 0.13 18.14 6.25
N THR A 269 0.89 18.67 5.28
CA THR A 269 1.19 20.10 5.19
C THR A 269 0.20 20.87 4.34
N ARG A 270 -0.52 20.23 3.43
CA ARG A 270 -1.49 20.87 2.53
C ARG A 270 -2.81 20.10 2.52
N LYS A 271 -3.91 20.81 2.32
CA LYS A 271 -5.17 20.20 1.86
C LYS A 271 -4.94 19.70 0.43
N VAL A 272 -4.28 18.57 0.29
CA VAL A 272 -4.26 17.85 -0.98
C VAL A 272 -5.44 16.92 -0.93
N PRO A 273 -6.60 17.29 -1.45
CA PRO A 273 -7.64 16.30 -1.66
C PRO A 273 -7.04 15.31 -2.64
N VAL A 274 -6.90 14.07 -2.23
CA VAL A 274 -6.73 12.97 -3.18
C VAL A 274 -8.10 12.85 -3.83
N VAL A 275 -8.35 13.72 -4.78
CA VAL A 275 -9.61 13.80 -5.49
C VAL A 275 -9.37 13.21 -6.86
N ARG A 276 -10.35 12.53 -7.36
CA ARG A 276 -10.44 12.18 -8.76
C ARG A 276 -10.43 13.48 -9.59
N GLU A 277 -9.31 13.81 -10.24
CA GLU A 277 -9.12 15.09 -10.96
C GLU A 277 -10.12 15.30 -12.09
N ASP A 278 -10.61 14.21 -12.70
CA ASP A 278 -11.51 14.23 -13.86
C ASP A 278 -12.95 14.60 -13.51
N SER A 279 -13.42 14.27 -12.31
CA SER A 279 -14.83 14.46 -11.91
C SER A 279 -15.02 15.36 -10.69
N GLY A 280 -13.96 15.72 -9.98
CA GLY A 280 -14.06 16.40 -8.69
C GLY A 280 -14.77 15.60 -7.60
N ALA A 281 -15.00 14.30 -7.84
CA ALA A 281 -15.71 13.44 -6.91
C ALA A 281 -14.87 13.21 -5.64
N LEU A 282 -15.51 13.34 -4.49
CA LEU A 282 -14.89 13.15 -3.18
C LEU A 282 -14.77 11.66 -2.85
N PRO A 283 -13.73 11.26 -2.09
CA PRO A 283 -13.55 9.88 -1.67
C PRO A 283 -14.70 9.40 -0.79
N THR A 284 -15.08 8.13 -0.99
CA THR A 284 -16.08 7.41 -0.20
C THR A 284 -15.47 6.42 0.77
N VAL A 285 -14.22 6.00 0.49
CA VAL A 285 -13.44 5.10 1.34
C VAL A 285 -12.01 5.61 1.45
N ALA A 286 -11.43 5.49 2.64
CA ALA A 286 -10.01 5.68 2.88
C ALA A 286 -9.41 4.46 3.57
N ILE A 287 -8.25 3.99 3.09
CA ILE A 287 -7.44 2.99 3.77
C ILE A 287 -6.05 3.59 3.92
N CYS A 288 -5.54 3.67 5.14
CA CYS A 288 -4.25 4.31 5.38
C CYS A 288 -3.42 3.50 6.38
N ASN A 289 -2.21 3.12 5.97
CA ASN A 289 -1.18 2.63 6.86
C ASN A 289 -0.06 3.69 6.95
N PRO A 290 -0.20 4.71 7.82
CA PRO A 290 0.76 5.79 7.92
C PRO A 290 2.09 5.32 8.50
N PRO A 291 3.20 6.07 8.31
CA PRO A 291 4.45 5.76 8.97
C PRO A 291 4.31 5.89 10.50
N PHE A 292 4.79 4.88 11.24
CA PHE A 292 4.76 4.87 12.71
C PHE A 292 6.00 5.56 13.29
N ARG A 293 6.17 6.84 13.00
CA ARG A 293 7.26 7.66 13.55
C ARG A 293 6.74 8.49 14.72
N SER A 294 7.57 8.58 15.77
CA SER A 294 7.32 9.40 16.96
C SER A 294 8.09 10.71 16.98
N ASP A 295 9.07 10.89 16.09
CA ASP A 295 9.76 12.15 15.91
C ASP A 295 8.70 13.19 15.51
N GLY A 296 8.34 13.97 16.52
CA GLY A 296 7.21 14.88 16.47
C GLY A 296 7.27 15.75 15.23
N VAL A 297 6.17 15.80 14.50
CA VAL A 297 6.00 16.81 13.45
C VAL A 297 6.14 18.16 14.15
N VAL A 298 7.31 18.77 14.02
CA VAL A 298 7.52 20.12 14.54
C VAL A 298 6.60 21.05 13.79
N PRO A 299 5.69 21.77 14.46
CA PRO A 299 4.84 22.73 13.80
C PRO A 299 5.71 23.74 13.04
N ASN A 300 5.62 23.73 11.73
CA ASN A 300 6.25 24.74 10.90
C ASN A 300 5.15 25.57 10.20
N ALA A 301 5.52 26.68 9.57
CA ALA A 301 4.60 27.61 8.92
C ALA A 301 3.76 26.99 7.77
N THR A 302 3.99 25.72 7.43
CA THR A 302 3.28 25.00 6.37
C THR A 302 2.21 24.04 6.91
N MET A 303 2.05 23.95 8.24
CA MET A 303 1.07 23.05 8.86
C MET A 303 -0.36 23.58 8.75
N ARG A 304 -1.29 22.65 8.79
CA ARG A 304 -2.72 22.91 8.57
C ARG A 304 -3.36 23.57 9.79
N ASP A 305 -4.07 24.67 9.56
CA ASP A 305 -4.81 25.41 10.59
C ASP A 305 -6.03 24.65 11.13
N ASP A 306 -6.48 23.61 10.40
CA ASP A 306 -7.65 22.81 10.76
C ASP A 306 -7.32 21.56 11.61
N PHE A 307 -6.06 21.37 12.03
CA PHE A 307 -5.68 20.35 12.99
C PHE A 307 -5.88 20.85 14.43
N LEU A 308 -6.49 20.01 15.28
CA LEU A 308 -6.79 20.33 16.67
C LEU A 308 -5.55 20.27 17.56
N ALA A 309 -4.63 19.39 17.25
CA ALA A 309 -3.38 19.19 17.97
C ALA A 309 -2.38 18.51 17.06
N TYR A 310 -1.09 18.73 17.30
CA TYR A 310 -0.02 18.06 16.59
C TYR A 310 0.57 16.97 17.46
N GLY A 311 0.55 15.73 16.93
CA GLY A 311 1.10 14.54 17.56
C GLY A 311 2.08 13.83 16.63
N ASP A 312 2.24 12.53 16.86
CA ASP A 312 2.94 11.64 15.96
C ASP A 312 2.24 11.51 14.58
N PHE A 313 2.93 10.94 13.62
CA PHE A 313 2.38 10.81 12.25
C PHE A 313 1.02 10.08 12.22
N PRO A 314 0.82 8.92 12.88
CA PRO A 314 -0.48 8.26 12.89
C PRO A 314 -1.61 9.12 13.46
N THR A 315 -1.36 9.87 14.54
CA THR A 315 -2.33 10.82 15.11
C THR A 315 -2.70 11.92 14.10
N ASN A 316 -1.71 12.46 13.39
CA ASN A 316 -1.94 13.50 12.39
C ASN A 316 -2.68 12.97 11.15
N PHE A 317 -2.40 11.73 10.71
CA PHE A 317 -3.15 11.08 9.64
C PHE A 317 -4.61 10.80 10.00
N LEU A 318 -4.91 10.44 11.25
CA LEU A 318 -6.30 10.35 11.74
C LEU A 318 -7.04 11.69 11.61
N GLN A 319 -6.40 12.80 12.00
CA GLN A 319 -6.99 14.13 11.83
C GLN A 319 -7.14 14.49 10.35
N HIS A 320 -6.13 14.20 9.53
CA HIS A 320 -6.19 14.43 8.09
C HIS A 320 -7.42 13.76 7.47
N LEU A 321 -7.66 12.49 7.77
CA LEU A 321 -8.85 11.78 7.27
C LEU A 321 -10.14 12.31 7.88
N MET A 322 -10.17 12.62 9.17
CA MET A 322 -11.33 13.19 9.84
C MET A 322 -11.80 14.50 9.20
N VAL A 323 -10.87 15.37 8.74
CA VAL A 323 -11.22 16.67 8.15
C VAL A 323 -11.39 16.62 6.62
N THR A 324 -10.81 15.62 5.95
CA THR A 324 -10.84 15.51 4.49
C THR A 324 -12.02 14.70 3.97
N LEU A 325 -12.45 13.68 4.72
CA LEU A 325 -13.53 12.80 4.30
C LEU A 325 -14.90 13.49 4.43
N LYS A 326 -15.77 13.24 3.44
CA LYS A 326 -17.17 13.68 3.49
C LYS A 326 -17.99 12.82 4.46
N PRO A 327 -19.10 13.34 5.00
CA PRO A 327 -20.05 12.52 5.75
C PRO A 327 -20.50 11.29 4.95
N GLY A 328 -20.55 10.13 5.60
CA GLY A 328 -20.84 8.82 5.01
C GLY A 328 -19.61 8.08 4.47
N ALA A 329 -18.46 8.73 4.33
CA ALA A 329 -17.23 8.04 3.93
C ALA A 329 -16.72 7.14 5.06
N ARG A 330 -16.22 5.95 4.67
CA ARG A 330 -15.71 4.91 5.57
C ARG A 330 -14.18 4.92 5.57
N ALA A 331 -13.57 4.62 6.70
CA ALA A 331 -12.12 4.59 6.79
C ALA A 331 -11.62 3.42 7.64
N ALA A 332 -10.44 2.91 7.27
CA ALA A 332 -9.62 2.02 8.08
C ALA A 332 -8.20 2.59 8.18
N VAL A 333 -7.73 2.80 9.41
CA VAL A 333 -6.44 3.43 9.66
C VAL A 333 -5.63 2.53 10.59
N PHE A 334 -4.41 2.21 10.16
CA PHE A 334 -3.45 1.50 11.00
C PHE A 334 -2.85 2.46 12.02
N VAL A 335 -2.82 2.03 13.27
CA VAL A 335 -2.34 2.86 14.38
C VAL A 335 -1.53 2.03 15.37
N PRO A 336 -0.43 2.57 15.92
CA PRO A 336 0.27 1.93 17.05
C PRO A 336 -0.52 2.10 18.35
N ASP A 337 -0.16 1.32 19.36
CA ASP A 337 -0.76 1.40 20.70
C ASP A 337 -0.71 2.82 21.29
N GLY A 338 0.34 3.60 21.02
CA GLY A 338 0.47 4.98 21.48
C GLY A 338 -0.69 5.88 21.08
N VAL A 339 -1.28 5.67 19.90
CA VAL A 339 -2.48 6.40 19.44
C VAL A 339 -3.71 5.99 20.25
N LEU A 340 -3.78 4.75 20.75
CA LEU A 340 -4.96 4.24 21.46
C LEU A 340 -5.03 4.71 22.91
N PHE A 341 -3.88 4.90 23.60
CA PHE A 341 -3.86 5.24 25.02
C PHE A 341 -3.01 6.47 25.37
N GLY A 342 -2.21 7.00 24.45
CA GLY A 342 -1.37 8.17 24.68
C GLY A 342 -2.17 9.38 25.18
N ALA A 343 -1.56 10.20 26.02
CA ALA A 343 -2.09 11.48 26.49
C ALA A 343 -1.89 12.61 25.45
N GLY A 344 -2.20 13.84 25.80
CA GLY A 344 -1.93 15.03 24.99
C GLY A 344 -2.66 15.03 23.65
N ALA A 345 -1.93 15.18 22.54
CA ALA A 345 -2.49 15.27 21.20
C ALA A 345 -3.33 14.03 20.82
N ALA A 346 -2.83 12.83 21.13
CA ALA A 346 -3.56 11.59 20.87
C ALA A 346 -4.91 11.54 21.60
N ALA A 347 -4.98 11.95 22.85
CA ALA A 347 -6.23 12.04 23.62
C ALA A 347 -7.20 13.07 23.01
N THR A 348 -6.69 14.23 22.58
CA THR A 348 -7.49 15.28 21.93
C THR A 348 -8.10 14.76 20.64
N VAL A 349 -7.30 14.09 19.82
CA VAL A 349 -7.76 13.55 18.52
C VAL A 349 -8.75 12.40 18.71
N ARG A 350 -8.54 11.50 19.68
CA ARG A 350 -9.51 10.44 19.99
C ARG A 350 -10.87 11.00 20.40
N ARG A 351 -10.90 12.02 21.28
CA ARG A 351 -12.17 12.69 21.65
C ARG A 351 -12.87 13.31 20.45
N ALA A 352 -12.12 14.00 19.59
CA ALA A 352 -12.66 14.59 18.38
C ALA A 352 -13.17 13.52 17.40
N LEU A 353 -12.45 12.41 17.27
CA LEU A 353 -12.83 11.30 16.40
C LEU A 353 -14.15 10.65 16.87
N LEU A 354 -14.30 10.35 18.17
CA LEU A 354 -15.56 9.82 18.74
C LEU A 354 -16.75 10.77 18.55
N LYS A 355 -16.48 12.07 18.53
CA LYS A 355 -17.50 13.11 18.38
C LYS A 355 -17.94 13.33 16.95
N ASN A 356 -17.00 13.24 15.99
CA ASN A 356 -17.22 13.61 14.59
C ASN A 356 -17.37 12.40 13.65
N CYS A 357 -17.06 11.20 14.15
CA CYS A 357 -17.12 9.96 13.40
C CYS A 357 -17.81 8.88 14.25
N ASP A 358 -18.42 7.92 13.59
CA ASP A 358 -18.82 6.66 14.21
C ASP A 358 -17.63 5.69 14.19
N VAL A 359 -16.91 5.63 15.30
CA VAL A 359 -15.76 4.74 15.49
C VAL A 359 -16.28 3.41 15.99
N HIS A 360 -16.52 2.48 15.09
CA HIS A 360 -17.30 1.29 15.39
C HIS A 360 -16.50 0.02 15.61
N THR A 361 -15.23 -0.06 15.17
CA THR A 361 -14.45 -1.29 15.25
C THR A 361 -12.97 -0.98 15.47
N LEU A 362 -12.35 -1.69 16.40
CA LEU A 362 -10.90 -1.75 16.61
C LEU A 362 -10.46 -3.21 16.46
N LEU A 363 -9.57 -3.47 15.51
CA LEU A 363 -8.90 -4.76 15.37
C LEU A 363 -7.51 -4.67 15.97
N ARG A 364 -7.20 -5.47 17.00
CA ARG A 364 -5.87 -5.65 17.54
C ARG A 364 -5.17 -6.74 16.74
N LEU A 365 -4.07 -6.39 16.09
CA LEU A 365 -3.35 -7.28 15.19
C LEU A 365 -2.38 -8.20 15.95
N PRO A 366 -2.12 -9.42 15.42
CA PRO A 366 -1.08 -10.30 15.95
C PRO A 366 0.28 -9.61 16.00
N THR A 367 1.09 -9.91 16.99
CA THR A 367 2.45 -9.37 17.12
C THR A 367 3.40 -9.99 16.08
N GLY A 368 4.46 -9.25 15.73
CA GLY A 368 5.50 -9.72 14.81
C GLY A 368 5.18 -9.67 13.33
N MET A 369 3.98 -9.23 12.93
CA MET A 369 3.59 -9.11 11.52
C MET A 369 4.37 -8.04 10.75
N PHE A 370 4.87 -7.04 11.44
CA PHE A 370 5.66 -5.98 10.87
C PHE A 370 7.12 -6.13 11.30
N HIS A 371 8.07 -5.87 10.42
CA HIS A 371 9.50 -6.07 10.67
C HIS A 371 10.06 -5.27 11.84
N ARG A 372 9.43 -4.16 12.24
CA ARG A 372 9.81 -3.45 13.46
C ARG A 372 9.40 -4.27 14.66
N LYS A 373 10.39 -4.87 15.29
CA LYS A 373 10.22 -5.59 16.57
C LYS A 373 9.58 -4.67 17.60
N GLY A 374 8.61 -5.20 18.34
CA GLY A 374 7.98 -4.52 19.46
C GLY A 374 6.86 -3.53 19.16
N VAL A 375 6.58 -3.19 17.90
CA VAL A 375 5.47 -2.30 17.59
C VAL A 375 4.17 -3.08 17.51
N LYS A 376 3.32 -2.91 18.51
CA LYS A 376 1.94 -3.43 18.49
C LYS A 376 1.09 -2.53 17.62
N SER A 377 0.48 -3.13 16.60
CA SER A 377 -0.32 -2.43 15.60
C SER A 377 -1.78 -2.80 15.72
N ASN A 378 -2.64 -1.87 15.38
CA ASN A 378 -4.08 -2.01 15.43
C ASN A 378 -4.69 -1.36 14.20
N ILE A 379 -5.96 -1.66 13.90
CA ILE A 379 -6.70 -0.99 12.82
C ILE A 379 -7.97 -0.40 13.39
N LEU A 380 -8.13 0.90 13.23
CA LEU A 380 -9.33 1.64 13.60
C LEU A 380 -10.24 1.78 12.39
N PHE A 381 -11.50 1.34 12.53
CA PHE A 381 -12.53 1.50 11.52
C PHE A 381 -13.54 2.54 11.97
N PHE A 382 -13.83 3.50 11.10
CA PHE A 382 -14.83 4.53 11.37
C PHE A 382 -15.57 4.99 10.13
N THR A 383 -16.75 5.52 10.34
CA THR A 383 -17.54 6.22 9.32
C THR A 383 -17.59 7.70 9.67
N LYS A 384 -17.18 8.57 8.75
CA LYS A 384 -17.31 10.02 8.93
C LYS A 384 -18.78 10.41 9.02
N SER A 385 -19.10 11.25 9.98
CA SER A 385 -20.46 11.75 10.19
C SER A 385 -20.51 13.27 10.23
N THR A 386 -21.71 13.81 10.16
CA THR A 386 -21.99 15.19 10.52
C THR A 386 -22.05 15.29 12.06
N PRO A 387 -21.32 16.23 12.68
CA PRO A 387 -21.42 16.44 14.13
C PRO A 387 -22.86 16.67 14.59
N LYS A 388 -23.24 16.10 15.73
CA LYS A 388 -24.58 16.31 16.30
C LYS A 388 -24.74 17.73 16.83
N PRO A 389 -25.91 18.37 16.63
CA PRO A 389 -26.17 19.75 17.10
C PRO A 389 -26.03 19.89 18.63
N ASP A 390 -26.36 18.86 19.40
CA ASP A 390 -26.27 18.82 20.86
C ASP A 390 -24.89 18.49 21.40
N ASN A 391 -23.90 18.48 20.53
CA ASN A 391 -22.50 18.24 20.86
C ASN A 391 -22.18 16.83 21.43
N ARG A 392 -23.15 15.90 21.40
CA ARG A 392 -22.95 14.50 21.82
C ARG A 392 -22.09 13.74 20.80
N SER A 393 -21.44 12.68 21.26
CA SER A 393 -20.64 11.80 20.40
C SER A 393 -21.51 11.15 19.33
N VAL A 394 -20.98 11.04 18.13
CA VAL A 394 -21.56 10.26 17.03
C VAL A 394 -21.40 8.77 17.32
N THR A 395 -20.21 8.36 17.71
CA THR A 395 -19.93 7.01 18.20
C THR A 395 -20.84 6.67 19.36
N ARG A 396 -21.42 5.48 19.32
CA ARG A 396 -22.23 4.92 20.43
C ARG A 396 -21.48 3.83 21.18
N ASN A 397 -20.90 2.90 20.43
CA ASN A 397 -20.14 1.77 20.95
C ASN A 397 -18.90 1.54 20.10
N LEU A 398 -17.79 1.22 20.74
CA LEU A 398 -16.59 0.70 20.09
C LEU A 398 -16.54 -0.81 20.32
N TRP A 399 -16.49 -1.56 19.22
CA TRP A 399 -16.26 -3.00 19.24
C TRP A 399 -14.78 -3.29 19.08
N VAL A 400 -14.22 -4.05 19.97
CA VAL A 400 -12.79 -4.42 19.97
C VAL A 400 -12.65 -5.91 19.70
N TYR A 401 -11.98 -6.25 18.61
CA TYR A 401 -11.60 -7.62 18.29
C TYR A 401 -10.11 -7.82 18.55
N ASP A 402 -9.77 -8.84 19.34
CA ASP A 402 -8.40 -9.20 19.65
C ASP A 402 -7.96 -10.39 18.78
N ALA A 403 -7.17 -10.11 17.73
CA ALA A 403 -6.61 -11.15 16.87
C ALA A 403 -5.28 -11.73 17.40
N ARG A 404 -4.78 -11.24 18.52
CA ARG A 404 -3.59 -11.77 19.18
C ARG A 404 -3.90 -13.15 19.77
N THR A 405 -3.13 -14.14 19.40
CA THR A 405 -3.34 -15.55 19.83
C THR A 405 -2.23 -16.08 20.70
N GLY A 406 -1.31 -15.22 21.17
CA GLY A 406 -0.07 -15.64 21.84
C GLY A 406 0.97 -16.23 20.88
N ASN A 407 0.62 -16.47 19.61
CA ASN A 407 1.55 -16.94 18.60
C ASN A 407 2.20 -15.76 17.90
N HIS A 408 3.50 -15.57 18.11
CA HIS A 408 4.27 -14.57 17.39
C HIS A 408 4.27 -14.88 15.88
N ARG A 409 3.90 -13.90 15.06
CA ARG A 409 3.90 -14.03 13.61
C ARG A 409 5.23 -13.52 13.04
N THR A 410 5.69 -14.17 11.97
CA THR A 410 6.91 -13.78 11.26
C THR A 410 6.68 -13.93 9.76
N ASP A 411 7.39 -13.18 8.94
CA ASP A 411 7.20 -13.21 7.48
C ASP A 411 7.57 -14.55 6.84
N THR A 412 8.54 -15.29 7.42
CA THR A 412 9.09 -16.52 6.81
C THR A 412 8.76 -17.78 7.57
N GLY A 413 8.71 -17.71 8.90
CA GLY A 413 8.54 -18.91 9.74
C GLY A 413 7.08 -19.19 10.10
N ASN A 414 6.28 -18.16 10.33
CA ASN A 414 4.88 -18.23 10.72
C ASN A 414 4.09 -17.04 10.17
N PRO A 415 3.94 -16.92 8.85
CA PRO A 415 3.25 -15.77 8.25
C PRO A 415 1.77 -15.76 8.59
N VAL A 416 1.17 -14.56 8.64
CA VAL A 416 -0.29 -14.43 8.72
C VAL A 416 -0.95 -14.94 7.44
N THR A 417 -2.11 -15.57 7.60
CA THR A 417 -2.95 -16.10 6.53
C THR A 417 -4.34 -15.47 6.57
N GLU A 418 -5.15 -15.64 5.54
CA GLU A 418 -6.54 -15.16 5.55
C GLU A 418 -7.35 -15.82 6.67
N ALA A 419 -7.12 -17.09 6.95
CA ALA A 419 -7.79 -17.84 8.01
C ALA A 419 -7.60 -17.22 9.41
N ASP A 420 -6.52 -16.49 9.64
CA ASP A 420 -6.29 -15.77 10.91
C ASP A 420 -7.31 -14.66 11.16
N PHE A 421 -7.98 -14.18 10.11
CA PHE A 421 -8.95 -13.08 10.16
C PHE A 421 -10.38 -13.48 9.81
N ASP A 422 -10.64 -14.75 9.44
CA ASP A 422 -11.99 -15.21 9.04
C ASP A 422 -13.02 -15.02 10.15
N ASP A 423 -12.66 -15.33 11.40
CA ASP A 423 -13.51 -15.13 12.57
C ASP A 423 -13.79 -13.63 12.82
N PHE A 424 -12.77 -12.78 12.69
CA PHE A 424 -12.95 -11.32 12.79
C PHE A 424 -13.92 -10.79 11.71
N VAL A 425 -13.72 -11.19 10.46
CA VAL A 425 -14.60 -10.77 9.36
C VAL A 425 -16.02 -11.26 9.60
N THR A 426 -16.18 -12.52 9.99
CA THR A 426 -17.49 -13.10 10.30
C THR A 426 -18.18 -12.37 11.43
N ALA A 427 -17.50 -12.13 12.55
CA ALA A 427 -18.03 -11.41 13.70
C ALA A 427 -18.42 -9.96 13.37
N CYS A 428 -17.63 -9.30 12.52
CA CYS A 428 -17.93 -7.92 12.09
C CYS A 428 -19.14 -7.82 11.15
N LEU A 429 -19.37 -8.82 10.29
CA LEU A 429 -20.39 -8.82 9.25
C LEU A 429 -21.66 -9.59 9.66
N ALA A 430 -21.66 -10.24 10.82
CA ALA A 430 -22.82 -10.96 11.34
C ALA A 430 -24.07 -10.06 11.39
N GLY A 431 -25.18 -10.57 10.89
CA GLY A 431 -26.46 -9.86 10.88
C GLY A 431 -26.61 -8.71 9.89
N GLY A 432 -25.52 -8.32 9.20
CA GLY A 432 -25.54 -7.23 8.21
C GLY A 432 -25.53 -5.81 8.79
N ASP A 433 -25.79 -5.66 10.10
CA ASP A 433 -25.76 -4.38 10.81
C ASP A 433 -24.91 -4.46 12.09
N ILE A 434 -24.25 -3.35 12.44
CA ILE A 434 -23.39 -3.27 13.64
C ILE A 434 -24.18 -3.55 14.92
N SER A 435 -25.49 -3.22 14.96
CA SER A 435 -26.35 -3.46 16.11
C SER A 435 -26.64 -4.94 16.38
N GLU A 436 -26.45 -5.82 15.40
CA GLU A 436 -26.66 -7.26 15.49
C GLU A 436 -25.41 -8.04 15.91
N ARG A 437 -24.27 -7.37 16.06
CA ARG A 437 -23.04 -7.97 16.53
C ARG A 437 -23.20 -8.54 17.93
N THR A 438 -22.61 -9.71 18.16
CA THR A 438 -22.65 -10.40 19.46
C THR A 438 -21.24 -10.45 20.07
N GLU A 439 -21.15 -10.36 21.38
CA GLU A 439 -19.90 -10.50 22.09
C GLU A 439 -19.38 -11.94 22.08
N SER A 440 -18.07 -12.08 22.06
CA SER A 440 -17.36 -13.36 22.26
C SER A 440 -16.13 -13.13 23.15
N ASP A 441 -15.36 -14.18 23.41
CA ASP A 441 -14.11 -14.04 24.19
C ASP A 441 -13.12 -13.09 23.54
N ARG A 442 -13.16 -12.96 22.21
CA ARG A 442 -12.25 -12.12 21.42
C ARG A 442 -12.90 -10.85 20.89
N PHE A 443 -14.23 -10.68 20.99
CA PHE A 443 -14.96 -9.55 20.44
C PHE A 443 -15.86 -8.91 21.50
N ARG A 444 -15.48 -7.74 21.99
CA ARG A 444 -16.13 -7.04 23.10
C ARG A 444 -16.66 -5.66 22.70
N ARG A 445 -17.77 -5.25 23.30
CA ARG A 445 -18.41 -3.96 23.07
C ARG A 445 -18.13 -3.02 24.25
N TYR A 446 -17.76 -1.79 23.95
CA TYR A 446 -17.50 -0.74 24.92
C TYR A 446 -18.37 0.49 24.61
N PRO A 447 -19.26 0.89 25.54
CA PRO A 447 -20.04 2.13 25.39
C PRO A 447 -19.12 3.36 25.32
N VAL A 448 -19.46 4.32 24.48
CA VAL A 448 -18.65 5.54 24.31
C VAL A 448 -18.51 6.36 25.61
N ASP A 449 -19.54 6.33 26.46
CA ASP A 449 -19.53 7.06 27.73
C ASP A 449 -18.43 6.54 28.66
N ASP A 450 -18.18 5.23 28.68
CA ASP A 450 -17.09 4.62 29.46
C ASP A 450 -15.71 5.07 28.92
N LEU A 451 -15.56 5.18 27.61
CA LEU A 451 -14.34 5.67 26.98
C LEU A 451 -14.08 7.14 27.31
N LEU A 452 -15.12 7.96 27.28
CA LEU A 452 -15.04 9.40 27.56
C LEU A 452 -14.89 9.72 29.03
N ALA A 453 -15.33 8.83 29.93
CA ALA A 453 -15.13 8.97 31.37
C ALA A 453 -13.64 8.88 31.77
N HIS A 454 -12.82 8.17 30.98
CA HIS A 454 -11.39 8.13 31.22
C HIS A 454 -10.72 9.47 30.86
N PRO A 455 -9.81 10.01 31.71
CA PRO A 455 -9.17 11.32 31.48
C PRO A 455 -8.53 11.49 30.10
N ASN A 456 -8.00 10.41 29.54
CA ASN A 456 -7.36 10.40 28.22
C ASN A 456 -8.26 9.84 27.09
N ALA A 457 -9.54 9.53 27.35
CA ALA A 457 -10.41 8.84 26.39
C ALA A 457 -9.72 7.63 25.75
N THR A 458 -9.17 6.74 26.58
CA THR A 458 -8.31 5.63 26.12
C THR A 458 -9.12 4.56 25.40
N PHE A 459 -8.51 3.98 24.36
CA PHE A 459 -8.97 2.76 23.67
C PHE A 459 -8.12 1.54 24.06
N ASP A 460 -7.31 1.64 25.14
CA ASP A 460 -6.59 0.50 25.72
C ASP A 460 -7.57 -0.42 26.45
N LEU A 461 -8.34 -1.15 25.68
CA LEU A 461 -9.43 -1.98 26.13
C LEU A 461 -8.99 -3.44 26.06
N LYS A 462 -8.78 -4.05 27.22
CA LYS A 462 -8.32 -5.43 27.31
C LYS A 462 -9.50 -6.39 27.11
N ALA A 463 -9.54 -7.06 25.99
CA ALA A 463 -10.53 -8.12 25.75
C ALA A 463 -10.24 -9.36 26.62
N ASN A 464 -8.96 -9.69 26.89
CA ASN A 464 -8.58 -10.81 27.74
C ASN A 464 -7.20 -10.57 28.39
N LEU A 465 -7.17 -10.48 29.73
CA LEU A 465 -5.93 -10.31 30.50
C LEU A 465 -4.96 -11.51 30.40
N ALA A 466 -5.46 -12.72 30.14
CA ALA A 466 -4.65 -13.92 30.01
C ALA A 466 -3.83 -13.91 28.69
N ALA A 467 -4.41 -13.40 27.59
CA ALA A 467 -3.70 -13.33 26.32
C ALA A 467 -2.52 -12.32 26.34
N ASP A 468 -2.63 -11.26 27.12
CA ASP A 468 -1.54 -10.27 27.27
C ASP A 468 -0.30 -10.83 28.01
N MET A 469 -0.48 -11.88 28.83
CA MET A 469 0.64 -12.54 29.52
C MET A 469 1.29 -13.65 28.68
N GLU A 470 0.53 -14.31 27.81
CA GLU A 470 1.05 -15.34 26.90
C GLU A 470 1.79 -14.75 25.69
N ASP A 471 1.53 -13.48 25.36
CA ASP A 471 2.16 -12.76 24.25
C ASP A 471 3.53 -12.15 24.60
N LEU A 472 3.95 -12.28 25.85
CA LEU A 472 5.32 -12.03 26.25
C LEU A 472 6.18 -13.17 25.70
N GLY A 473 6.94 -12.93 24.65
CA GLY A 473 7.90 -13.88 24.09
C GLY A 473 8.83 -14.49 25.17
N SER A 474 9.70 -15.41 24.80
CA SER A 474 10.67 -15.96 25.74
C SER A 474 11.48 -14.84 26.43
N PRO A 475 11.99 -15.02 27.67
CA PRO A 475 12.84 -14.03 28.32
C PRO A 475 14.01 -13.54 27.46
N LYS A 476 14.51 -14.38 26.56
CA LYS A 476 15.57 -14.03 25.61
C LYS A 476 15.07 -13.07 24.52
N GLU A 477 13.86 -13.29 24.01
CA GLU A 477 13.23 -12.42 23.00
C GLU A 477 12.89 -11.06 23.61
N ILE A 478 12.33 -11.04 24.83
CA ILE A 478 12.05 -9.80 25.58
C ILE A 478 13.34 -9.02 25.86
N ALA A 479 14.40 -9.70 26.29
CA ALA A 479 15.68 -9.05 26.53
C ALA A 479 16.29 -8.48 25.26
N SER A 480 16.18 -9.18 24.11
CA SER A 480 16.63 -8.68 22.80
C SER A 480 15.82 -7.46 22.38
N GLU A 481 14.50 -7.50 22.57
CA GLU A 481 13.60 -6.39 22.23
C GLU A 481 13.89 -5.13 23.08
N ILE A 482 14.13 -5.31 24.37
CA ILE A 482 14.53 -4.21 25.27
C ILE A 482 15.88 -3.62 24.84
N ALA A 483 16.84 -4.45 24.45
CA ALA A 483 18.14 -3.99 23.98
C ALA A 483 18.01 -3.18 22.67
N ASP A 484 17.22 -3.66 21.71
CA ASP A 484 16.95 -2.96 20.44
C ASP A 484 16.26 -1.59 20.67
N LEU A 485 15.31 -1.53 21.64
CA LEU A 485 14.63 -0.28 22.03
C LEU A 485 15.59 0.72 22.70
N LEU A 486 16.49 0.24 23.56
CA LEU A 486 17.49 1.06 24.22
C LEU A 486 18.53 1.60 23.22
N ASP A 487 18.96 0.81 22.25
CA ASP A 487 19.86 1.24 21.19
C ASP A 487 19.21 2.31 20.28
N THR A 488 17.92 2.14 19.96
CA THR A 488 17.15 3.14 19.23
C THR A 488 17.03 4.44 20.02
N ALA A 489 16.69 4.36 21.31
CA ALA A 489 16.63 5.52 22.19
C ALA A 489 18.00 6.22 22.31
N ALA A 490 19.07 5.45 22.47
CA ALA A 490 20.43 6.00 22.56
C ALA A 490 20.85 6.73 21.27
N THR A 491 20.43 6.22 20.12
CA THR A 491 20.68 6.87 18.82
C THR A 491 19.96 8.22 18.74
N HIS A 492 18.67 8.26 19.08
CA HIS A 492 17.91 9.52 19.12
C HIS A 492 18.50 10.55 20.11
N PHE A 493 18.97 10.10 21.29
CA PHE A 493 19.64 11.02 22.24
C PHE A 493 20.96 11.56 21.70
N ARG A 494 21.74 10.77 20.93
CA ARG A 494 22.96 11.26 20.27
C ARG A 494 22.63 12.31 19.19
N GLU A 495 21.62 12.05 18.35
CA GLU A 495 21.17 13.02 17.34
C GLU A 495 20.69 14.35 17.98
N VAL A 496 19.96 14.26 19.10
CA VAL A 496 19.55 15.45 19.87
C VAL A 496 20.77 16.17 20.44
N ALA A 497 21.76 15.43 20.96
CA ALA A 497 22.99 16.01 21.52
C ALA A 497 23.84 16.70 20.43
N GLU A 498 23.89 16.15 19.21
CA GLU A 498 24.57 16.75 18.07
C GLU A 498 23.84 17.97 17.50
N ALA A 499 22.51 18.05 17.68
CA ALA A 499 21.67 19.17 17.23
C ALA A 499 21.61 20.33 18.24
N LEU A 500 22.05 20.13 19.46
CA LEU A 500 22.14 21.19 20.47
C LEU A 500 23.43 22.00 20.29
N PRO A 501 23.34 23.36 20.38
CA PRO A 501 24.49 24.26 20.20
C PRO A 501 25.55 24.12 21.29
#